data_9598c68a35c71a749b7a8dc86bd8a889
#
_entry.id   9598c68a35c71a749b7a8dc86bd8a889
#
_cell.length_a   1.000
_cell.length_b   1.000
_cell.length_c   1.000
_cell.angle_alpha   90.00
_cell.angle_beta   90.00
_cell.angle_gamma   90.00
#
_symmetry.space_group_name_H-M   'P 1'
#
loop_
_entity.id
_entity.type
_entity.pdbx_description
1 polymer ?
#
loop_
_entity_poly.entity_id
_entity_poly.type
_entity_poly.pdbx_seq_one_letter_code
_entity_poly.pdbx_strand_id
1 'polypeptide(L)'
;MTFIFWLISLLPLRVLHAIGGALGLLAARLPGRYGQRLTENFRHAYPDVTDAMLAEAARATGRLILEMPYFWSRKTLDAALYNFDDSLWPTLNRLQMQANGIIILTPHLGCFEVLPQSHAVHRPVTVLFKPPHQQWLRDFVERMRSRPGISMAPATPRGVRMLVKALKRGEAVGILPDQVPSAGDGAWAPFFGKPAYSMTLVHRLHRLTNAPVVMMFAERLPKGAGYVGHMRLVGCGGVLAAEVEAAAAQINRAVEESIAMVPTQYLWGYNRYKQPTGAPPPPDLTSQPQAAPQDIIQ
;
A
#
# COMPACT_ATOMS: atom_id res chain seq x y z
N MET A 1 17.29 -20.19 -3.52
CA MET A 1 16.40 -19.13 -2.97
C MET A 1 15.10 -19.72 -2.41
N THR A 2 14.36 -20.56 -3.13
CA THR A 2 13.11 -21.21 -2.66
C THR A 2 13.27 -21.92 -1.31
N PHE A 3 14.39 -22.61 -1.09
CA PHE A 3 14.67 -23.32 0.16
C PHE A 3 14.87 -22.37 1.35
N ILE A 4 15.60 -21.27 1.17
CA ILE A 4 15.80 -20.25 2.24
C ILE A 4 14.47 -19.56 2.57
N PHE A 5 13.67 -19.21 1.57
CA PHE A 5 12.33 -18.64 1.78
C PHE A 5 11.42 -19.62 2.53
N TRP A 6 11.48 -20.91 2.18
CA TRP A 6 10.73 -21.95 2.86
C TRP A 6 11.18 -22.10 4.32
N LEU A 7 12.48 -22.15 4.60
CA LEU A 7 13.00 -22.19 5.97
C LEU A 7 12.55 -20.98 6.80
N ILE A 8 12.64 -19.77 6.24
CA ILE A 8 12.18 -18.54 6.90
C ILE A 8 10.67 -18.64 7.19
N SER A 9 9.89 -19.19 6.28
CA SER A 9 8.42 -19.32 6.44
C SER A 9 8.00 -20.28 7.55
N LEU A 10 8.86 -21.17 7.99
CA LEU A 10 8.60 -22.10 9.11
C LEU A 10 8.71 -21.43 10.47
N LEU A 11 9.41 -20.29 10.56
CA LEU A 11 9.58 -19.58 11.81
C LEU A 11 8.26 -18.96 12.29
N PRO A 12 7.99 -18.96 13.60
CA PRO A 12 6.87 -18.23 14.17
C PRO A 12 6.98 -16.73 13.85
N LEU A 13 5.84 -16.07 13.63
CA LEU A 13 5.77 -14.64 13.27
C LEU A 13 6.50 -13.76 14.30
N ARG A 14 6.45 -14.12 15.60
CA ARG A 14 7.17 -13.41 16.66
C ARG A 14 8.69 -13.42 16.46
N VAL A 15 9.24 -14.53 16.01
CA VAL A 15 10.69 -14.68 15.74
C VAL A 15 11.05 -13.87 14.50
N LEU A 16 10.25 -13.95 13.45
CA LEU A 16 10.44 -13.14 12.23
C LEU A 16 10.38 -11.65 12.53
N HIS A 17 9.47 -11.21 13.38
CA HIS A 17 9.37 -9.81 13.80
C HIS A 17 10.57 -9.36 14.63
N ALA A 18 11.08 -10.21 15.52
CA ALA A 18 12.27 -9.89 16.32
C ALA A 18 13.52 -9.74 15.42
N ILE A 19 13.77 -10.73 14.56
CA ILE A 19 14.92 -10.72 13.63
C ILE A 19 14.76 -9.57 12.62
N GLY A 20 13.59 -9.45 11.98
CA GLY A 20 13.32 -8.38 11.02
C GLY A 20 13.49 -7.01 11.63
N GLY A 21 12.98 -6.80 12.83
CA GLY A 21 13.14 -5.54 13.56
C GLY A 21 14.60 -5.20 13.85
N ALA A 22 15.39 -6.19 14.27
CA ALA A 22 16.83 -5.98 14.51
C ALA A 22 17.59 -5.63 13.22
N LEU A 23 17.31 -6.37 12.13
CA LEU A 23 17.92 -6.12 10.82
C LEU A 23 17.51 -4.76 10.23
N GLY A 24 16.24 -4.39 10.36
CA GLY A 24 15.74 -3.08 9.90
C GLY A 24 16.42 -1.92 10.63
N LEU A 25 16.56 -2.02 11.95
CA LEU A 25 17.27 -1.04 12.77
C LEU A 25 18.75 -0.96 12.41
N LEU A 26 19.43 -2.10 12.21
CA LEU A 26 20.81 -2.15 11.78
C LEU A 26 20.98 -1.47 10.40
N ALA A 27 20.12 -1.82 9.44
CA ALA A 27 20.15 -1.25 8.10
C ALA A 27 19.99 0.28 8.10
N ALA A 28 19.12 0.82 8.96
CA ALA A 28 18.92 2.27 9.08
C ALA A 28 20.13 3.00 9.71
N ARG A 29 20.95 2.31 10.52
CA ARG A 29 22.18 2.86 11.14
C ARG A 29 23.40 2.77 10.24
N LEU A 30 23.39 1.90 9.24
CA LEU A 30 24.49 1.80 8.29
C LEU A 30 24.53 3.06 7.40
N PRO A 31 25.74 3.52 7.01
CA PRO A 31 25.87 4.61 6.05
C PRO A 31 25.13 4.29 4.75
N GLY A 32 24.22 5.17 4.33
CA GLY A 32 23.49 4.97 3.08
C GLY A 32 22.21 5.79 2.99
N ARG A 33 21.60 5.75 1.80
CA ARG A 33 20.41 6.55 1.47
C ARG A 33 19.14 6.08 2.21
N TYR A 34 19.11 4.84 2.69
CA TYR A 34 17.92 4.30 3.34
C TYR A 34 17.62 4.99 4.67
N GLY A 35 18.57 4.99 5.61
CA GLY A 35 18.41 5.64 6.92
C GLY A 35 18.20 7.15 6.82
N GLN A 36 18.94 7.81 5.91
CA GLN A 36 18.77 9.25 5.63
C GLN A 36 17.34 9.56 5.17
N ARG A 37 16.84 8.86 4.13
CA ARG A 37 15.48 9.07 3.61
C ARG A 37 14.40 8.76 4.64
N LEU A 38 14.56 7.69 5.41
CA LEU A 38 13.63 7.37 6.49
C LEU A 38 13.50 8.55 7.45
N THR A 39 14.63 9.09 7.91
CA THR A 39 14.67 10.23 8.83
C THR A 39 14.09 11.49 8.19
N GLU A 40 14.53 11.84 6.98
CA GLU A 40 14.09 13.05 6.27
C GLU A 40 12.57 13.02 5.98
N ASN A 41 12.06 11.92 5.44
CA ASN A 41 10.65 11.80 5.10
C ASN A 41 9.76 11.78 6.34
N PHE A 42 10.15 11.07 7.40
CA PHE A 42 9.34 10.98 8.60
C PHE A 42 9.33 12.31 9.36
N ARG A 43 10.50 12.98 9.51
CA ARG A 43 10.57 14.32 10.13
C ARG A 43 9.86 15.39 9.31
N HIS A 44 9.86 15.26 7.99
CA HIS A 44 9.09 16.15 7.15
C HIS A 44 7.58 16.02 7.40
N ALA A 45 7.06 14.80 7.48
CA ALA A 45 5.63 14.54 7.71
C ALA A 45 5.22 14.87 9.17
N TYR A 46 6.10 14.60 10.12
CA TYR A 46 5.88 14.78 11.55
C TYR A 46 7.10 15.46 12.19
N PRO A 47 7.10 16.80 12.31
CA PRO A 47 8.26 17.55 12.86
C PRO A 47 8.69 17.11 14.26
N ASP A 48 7.74 16.68 15.09
CA ASP A 48 7.96 16.26 16.48
C ASP A 48 8.35 14.78 16.64
N VAL A 49 8.69 14.09 15.52
CA VAL A 49 9.08 12.67 15.59
C VAL A 49 10.34 12.48 16.41
N THR A 50 10.26 11.56 17.38
CA THR A 50 11.36 11.22 18.27
C THR A 50 12.31 10.19 17.64
N ASP A 51 13.54 10.09 18.15
CA ASP A 51 14.48 9.06 17.71
C ASP A 51 13.96 7.63 18.01
N ALA A 52 13.15 7.47 19.05
CA ALA A 52 12.47 6.20 19.33
C ALA A 52 11.48 5.82 18.23
N MET A 53 10.71 6.77 17.72
CA MET A 53 9.79 6.56 16.58
C MET A 53 10.55 6.26 15.29
N LEU A 54 11.65 6.95 15.02
CA LEU A 54 12.53 6.66 13.86
C LEU A 54 13.08 5.24 13.93
N ALA A 55 13.57 4.83 15.11
CA ALA A 55 14.04 3.47 15.33
C ALA A 55 12.94 2.42 15.15
N GLU A 56 11.70 2.71 15.59
CA GLU A 56 10.58 1.81 15.42
C GLU A 56 10.13 1.72 13.95
N ALA A 57 10.17 2.82 13.20
CA ALA A 57 9.90 2.82 11.76
C ALA A 57 10.94 1.96 10.98
N ALA A 58 12.20 2.03 11.37
CA ALA A 58 13.23 1.16 10.82
C ALA A 58 12.96 -0.31 11.14
N ARG A 59 12.57 -0.63 12.38
CA ARG A 59 12.17 -2.00 12.78
C ARG A 59 10.94 -2.48 12.01
N ALA A 60 9.94 -1.63 11.83
CA ALA A 60 8.71 -1.96 11.11
C ALA A 60 9.00 -2.32 9.65
N THR A 61 9.90 -1.60 8.98
CA THR A 61 10.36 -1.93 7.63
C THR A 61 11.05 -3.30 7.57
N GLY A 62 11.91 -3.60 8.53
CA GLY A 62 12.58 -4.90 8.59
C GLY A 62 11.60 -6.05 8.86
N ARG A 63 10.59 -5.85 9.71
CA ARG A 63 9.50 -6.81 9.94
C ARG A 63 8.74 -7.07 8.66
N LEU A 64 8.33 -6.03 7.93
CA LEU A 64 7.64 -6.15 6.65
C LEU A 64 8.41 -7.04 5.66
N ILE A 65 9.72 -6.85 5.55
CA ILE A 65 10.55 -7.64 4.62
C ILE A 65 10.57 -9.13 5.02
N LEU A 66 10.68 -9.45 6.30
CA LEU A 66 10.72 -10.85 6.75
C LEU A 66 9.35 -11.51 6.87
N GLU A 67 8.25 -10.74 6.84
CA GLU A 67 6.90 -11.27 6.73
C GLU A 67 6.58 -11.80 5.33
N MET A 68 7.20 -11.23 4.26
CA MET A 68 6.89 -11.64 2.88
C MET A 68 7.06 -13.15 2.66
N PRO A 69 8.19 -13.81 3.04
CA PRO A 69 8.32 -15.26 2.93
C PRO A 69 7.24 -16.04 3.69
N TYR A 70 6.87 -15.56 4.86
CA TYR A 70 5.83 -16.17 5.69
C TYR A 70 4.48 -16.20 4.97
N PHE A 71 4.03 -15.06 4.44
CA PHE A 71 2.76 -14.97 3.72
C PHE A 71 2.79 -15.64 2.36
N TRP A 72 3.90 -15.55 1.63
CA TRP A 72 4.00 -16.12 0.29
C TRP A 72 4.12 -17.65 0.27
N SER A 73 4.64 -18.27 1.33
CA SER A 73 4.83 -19.72 1.37
C SER A 73 3.63 -20.48 1.93
N ARG A 74 2.72 -19.82 2.65
CA ARG A 74 1.56 -20.46 3.27
C ARG A 74 0.38 -20.49 2.30
N LYS A 75 -0.23 -21.66 2.10
CA LYS A 75 -1.39 -21.83 1.21
C LYS A 75 -2.68 -21.25 1.79
N THR A 76 -2.82 -21.29 3.10
CA THR A 76 -3.96 -20.76 3.84
C THR A 76 -3.49 -19.75 4.87
N LEU A 77 -4.32 -18.73 5.09
CA LEU A 77 -4.11 -17.79 6.17
C LEU A 77 -4.63 -18.40 7.48
N ASP A 78 -3.89 -18.21 8.54
CA ASP A 78 -4.39 -18.53 9.88
C ASP A 78 -5.37 -17.42 10.29
N ALA A 79 -6.66 -17.72 10.35
CA ALA A 79 -7.70 -16.75 10.68
C ALA A 79 -7.47 -16.07 12.05
N ALA A 80 -6.80 -16.76 12.99
CA ALA A 80 -6.47 -16.19 14.29
C ALA A 80 -5.48 -15.00 14.22
N LEU A 81 -4.75 -14.84 13.11
CA LEU A 81 -3.84 -13.72 12.89
C LEU A 81 -4.52 -12.47 12.35
N TYR A 82 -5.80 -12.56 11.97
CA TYR A 82 -6.53 -11.45 11.33
C TYR A 82 -7.72 -11.04 12.18
N ASN A 83 -7.58 -9.93 12.84
CA ASN A 83 -8.68 -9.28 13.52
C ASN A 83 -9.20 -8.14 12.63
N PHE A 84 -10.00 -8.48 11.63
CA PHE A 84 -10.78 -7.50 10.89
C PHE A 84 -12.12 -7.34 11.59
N ASP A 85 -12.53 -6.09 11.82
CA ASP A 85 -13.86 -5.76 12.33
C ASP A 85 -14.91 -6.55 11.53
N ASP A 86 -15.83 -7.21 12.22
CA ASP A 86 -16.89 -8.02 11.62
C ASP A 86 -17.74 -7.25 10.60
N SER A 87 -17.81 -5.91 10.72
CA SER A 87 -18.50 -5.03 9.77
C SER A 87 -17.71 -4.74 8.49
N LEU A 88 -16.39 -4.97 8.48
CA LEU A 88 -15.52 -4.60 7.34
C LEU A 88 -15.89 -5.40 6.08
N TRP A 89 -15.95 -6.71 6.17
CA TRP A 89 -16.26 -7.56 5.03
C TRP A 89 -17.69 -7.40 4.51
N PRO A 90 -18.75 -7.34 5.33
CA PRO A 90 -20.10 -7.03 4.88
C PRO A 90 -20.19 -5.66 4.18
N THR A 91 -19.50 -4.65 4.70
CA THR A 91 -19.48 -3.32 4.10
C THR A 91 -18.77 -3.34 2.74
N LEU A 92 -17.60 -3.96 2.65
CA LEU A 92 -16.84 -4.11 1.41
C LEU A 92 -17.65 -4.89 0.35
N ASN A 93 -18.28 -6.00 0.75
CA ASN A 93 -19.14 -6.80 -0.13
C ASN A 93 -20.33 -6.00 -0.64
N ARG A 94 -21.00 -5.23 0.22
CA ARG A 94 -22.12 -4.36 -0.18
C ARG A 94 -21.68 -3.33 -1.21
N LEU A 95 -20.58 -2.62 -0.98
CA LEU A 95 -20.02 -1.65 -1.93
C LEU A 95 -19.69 -2.30 -3.28
N GLN A 96 -19.07 -3.47 -3.25
CA GLN A 96 -18.70 -4.21 -4.46
C GLN A 96 -19.90 -4.71 -5.25
N MET A 97 -21.00 -5.10 -4.57
CA MET A 97 -22.21 -5.57 -5.22
C MET A 97 -23.07 -4.45 -5.80
N GLN A 98 -23.00 -3.25 -5.22
CA GLN A 98 -23.77 -2.08 -5.67
C GLN A 98 -23.16 -1.40 -6.90
N ALA A 99 -21.93 -1.75 -7.29
CA ALA A 99 -21.19 -1.12 -8.36
C ALA A 99 -20.51 -2.15 -9.28
N ASN A 100 -19.77 -1.67 -10.28
CA ASN A 100 -18.94 -2.49 -11.16
C ASN A 100 -17.60 -2.84 -10.47
N GLY A 101 -17.64 -3.74 -9.47
CA GLY A 101 -16.49 -4.12 -8.69
C GLY A 101 -16.06 -3.05 -7.68
N ILE A 102 -14.83 -3.17 -7.17
CA ILE A 102 -14.28 -2.24 -6.17
C ILE A 102 -12.77 -2.04 -6.38
N ILE A 103 -12.29 -0.82 -6.20
CA ILE A 103 -10.86 -0.49 -6.24
C ILE A 103 -10.36 -0.37 -4.80
N ILE A 104 -9.51 -1.29 -4.40
CA ILE A 104 -8.90 -1.33 -3.07
C ILE A 104 -7.49 -0.75 -3.18
N LEU A 105 -7.26 0.38 -2.51
CA LEU A 105 -5.94 0.97 -2.36
C LEU A 105 -5.33 0.51 -1.05
N THR A 106 -4.08 0.08 -1.11
CA THR A 106 -3.32 -0.27 0.09
C THR A 106 -1.94 0.35 0.02
N PRO A 107 -1.60 1.30 0.90
CA PRO A 107 -0.27 1.88 0.93
C PRO A 107 0.76 0.88 1.47
N HIS A 108 2.06 1.19 1.32
CA HIS A 108 3.12 0.43 1.96
C HIS A 108 3.15 0.72 3.48
N LEU A 109 2.04 0.40 4.14
CA LEU A 109 1.75 0.64 5.55
C LEU A 109 1.37 -0.68 6.23
N GLY A 110 1.96 -0.97 7.37
CA GLY A 110 1.72 -2.24 8.09
C GLY A 110 2.13 -3.44 7.24
N CYS A 111 1.26 -4.45 7.15
CA CYS A 111 1.47 -5.65 6.34
C CYS A 111 0.51 -5.69 5.15
N PHE A 112 0.84 -5.01 4.07
CA PHE A 112 -0.02 -4.97 2.87
C PHE A 112 -0.16 -6.32 2.16
N GLU A 113 0.78 -7.26 2.34
CA GLU A 113 0.73 -8.60 1.72
C GLU A 113 -0.42 -9.48 2.24
N VAL A 114 -0.96 -9.16 3.39
CA VAL A 114 -2.06 -9.91 3.99
C VAL A 114 -3.41 -9.60 3.36
N LEU A 115 -3.60 -8.38 2.86
CA LEU A 115 -4.90 -7.91 2.38
C LEU A 115 -5.42 -8.65 1.14
N PRO A 116 -4.63 -8.89 0.07
CA PRO A 116 -5.12 -9.66 -1.06
C PRO A 116 -5.51 -11.08 -0.66
N GLN A 117 -4.78 -11.68 0.29
CA GLN A 117 -5.04 -13.04 0.73
C GLN A 117 -6.33 -13.13 1.56
N SER A 118 -6.54 -12.19 2.49
CA SER A 118 -7.78 -12.12 3.27
C SER A 118 -8.99 -11.83 2.40
N HIS A 119 -8.85 -10.93 1.38
CA HIS A 119 -9.94 -10.67 0.43
C HIS A 119 -10.28 -11.91 -0.42
N ALA A 120 -9.26 -12.65 -0.87
CA ALA A 120 -9.43 -13.81 -1.73
C ALA A 120 -10.17 -14.99 -1.06
N VAL A 121 -10.25 -15.02 0.26
CA VAL A 121 -11.11 -15.97 1.00
C VAL A 121 -12.59 -15.72 0.72
N HIS A 122 -12.97 -14.46 0.47
CA HIS A 122 -14.36 -14.07 0.25
C HIS A 122 -14.69 -13.91 -1.24
N ARG A 123 -13.82 -13.26 -2.02
CA ARG A 123 -14.05 -12.95 -3.44
C ARG A 123 -12.73 -12.83 -4.21
N PRO A 124 -12.76 -13.07 -5.55
CA PRO A 124 -11.59 -12.86 -6.39
C PRO A 124 -11.06 -11.42 -6.35
N VAL A 125 -9.72 -11.29 -6.37
CA VAL A 125 -9.03 -10.01 -6.47
C VAL A 125 -7.93 -10.06 -7.53
N THR A 126 -7.82 -8.98 -8.33
CA THR A 126 -6.72 -8.79 -9.27
C THR A 126 -5.79 -7.70 -8.75
N VAL A 127 -4.53 -8.04 -8.46
CA VAL A 127 -3.56 -7.12 -7.84
C VAL A 127 -2.60 -6.60 -8.90
N LEU A 128 -2.45 -5.26 -8.97
CA LEU A 128 -1.42 -4.63 -9.78
C LEU A 128 -0.05 -4.86 -9.14
N PHE A 129 0.92 -5.32 -9.91
CA PHE A 129 2.29 -5.47 -9.43
C PHE A 129 3.29 -5.01 -10.49
N LYS A 130 4.43 -4.49 -10.04
CA LYS A 130 5.57 -4.18 -10.90
C LYS A 130 6.52 -5.38 -10.88
N PRO A 131 6.61 -6.16 -11.97
CA PRO A 131 7.49 -7.31 -11.99
C PRO A 131 8.96 -6.88 -11.86
N PRO A 132 9.79 -7.63 -11.12
CA PRO A 132 11.23 -7.43 -11.09
C PRO A 132 11.85 -7.47 -12.47
N HIS A 133 12.97 -6.76 -12.67
CA HIS A 133 13.68 -6.76 -13.95
C HIS A 133 14.32 -8.11 -14.26
N GLN A 134 14.84 -8.80 -13.24
CA GLN A 134 15.45 -10.12 -13.38
C GLN A 134 14.39 -11.18 -13.61
N GLN A 135 14.48 -11.94 -14.71
CA GLN A 135 13.49 -12.95 -15.09
C GLN A 135 13.29 -14.00 -13.99
N TRP A 136 14.37 -14.55 -13.43
CA TRP A 136 14.30 -15.58 -12.39
C TRP A 136 13.57 -15.10 -11.11
N LEU A 137 13.73 -13.79 -10.77
CA LEU A 137 13.05 -13.21 -9.62
C LEU A 137 11.57 -12.93 -9.93
N ARG A 138 11.27 -12.56 -11.18
CA ARG A 138 9.88 -12.41 -11.66
C ARG A 138 9.11 -13.71 -11.53
N ASP A 139 9.63 -14.79 -12.12
CA ASP A 139 9.00 -16.11 -12.10
C ASP A 139 8.83 -16.63 -10.66
N PHE A 140 9.81 -16.33 -9.80
CA PHE A 140 9.74 -16.65 -8.38
C PHE A 140 8.61 -15.89 -7.68
N VAL A 141 8.55 -14.55 -7.81
CA VAL A 141 7.53 -13.71 -7.17
C VAL A 141 6.14 -14.06 -7.67
N GLU A 142 5.95 -14.22 -8.99
CA GLU A 142 4.67 -14.62 -9.58
C GLU A 142 4.18 -15.96 -9.02
N ARG A 143 5.06 -16.95 -8.96
CA ARG A 143 4.74 -18.28 -8.39
C ARG A 143 4.37 -18.21 -6.92
N MET A 144 5.11 -17.43 -6.14
CA MET A 144 4.89 -17.30 -4.70
C MET A 144 3.61 -16.53 -4.35
N ARG A 145 3.20 -15.57 -5.20
CA ARG A 145 1.98 -14.80 -5.02
C ARG A 145 0.75 -15.39 -5.71
N SER A 146 0.93 -16.32 -6.65
CA SER A 146 -0.17 -16.98 -7.36
C SER A 146 -0.93 -17.89 -6.40
N ARG A 147 -2.20 -17.61 -6.18
CA ARG A 147 -3.09 -18.35 -5.28
C ARG A 147 -4.50 -18.40 -5.84
N PRO A 148 -5.32 -19.40 -5.45
CA PRO A 148 -6.74 -19.37 -5.75
C PRO A 148 -7.36 -18.03 -5.32
N GLY A 149 -8.13 -17.42 -6.20
CA GLY A 149 -8.77 -16.12 -5.94
C GLY A 149 -7.88 -14.89 -6.12
N ILE A 150 -6.55 -15.02 -6.33
CA ILE A 150 -5.64 -13.89 -6.57
C ILE A 150 -5.06 -13.97 -7.98
N SER A 151 -5.34 -12.95 -8.79
CA SER A 151 -4.74 -12.75 -10.11
C SER A 151 -3.71 -11.62 -10.07
N MET A 152 -2.55 -11.82 -10.72
CA MET A 152 -1.49 -10.81 -10.77
C MET A 152 -1.53 -10.07 -12.10
N ALA A 153 -1.78 -8.76 -12.08
CA ALA A 153 -1.78 -7.88 -13.24
C ALA A 153 -0.45 -7.10 -13.31
N PRO A 154 0.41 -7.34 -14.31
CA PRO A 154 1.66 -6.58 -14.44
C PRO A 154 1.39 -5.11 -14.74
N ALA A 155 2.27 -4.20 -14.28
CA ALA A 155 2.18 -2.76 -14.56
C ALA A 155 2.52 -2.45 -16.04
N THR A 156 1.66 -2.92 -16.95
CA THR A 156 1.73 -2.80 -18.40
C THR A 156 0.32 -2.57 -18.98
N PRO A 157 0.16 -2.12 -20.24
CA PRO A 157 -1.15 -2.00 -20.87
C PRO A 157 -1.99 -3.28 -20.83
N ARG A 158 -1.35 -4.46 -20.87
CA ARG A 158 -2.03 -5.76 -20.71
C ARG A 158 -2.61 -5.89 -19.30
N GLY A 159 -1.83 -5.56 -18.27
CA GLY A 159 -2.31 -5.64 -16.88
C GLY A 159 -3.43 -4.64 -16.59
N VAL A 160 -3.35 -3.41 -17.12
CA VAL A 160 -4.45 -2.44 -17.02
C VAL A 160 -5.75 -3.01 -17.61
N ARG A 161 -5.69 -3.67 -18.78
CA ARG A 161 -6.85 -4.37 -19.36
C ARG A 161 -7.38 -5.49 -18.46
N MET A 162 -6.51 -6.21 -17.75
CA MET A 162 -6.92 -7.22 -16.77
C MET A 162 -7.69 -6.58 -15.61
N LEU A 163 -7.22 -5.44 -15.05
CA LEU A 163 -7.92 -4.71 -13.99
C LEU A 163 -9.30 -4.24 -14.44
N VAL A 164 -9.41 -3.62 -15.62
CA VAL A 164 -10.72 -3.19 -16.17
C VAL A 164 -11.68 -4.37 -16.34
N LYS A 165 -11.18 -5.52 -16.85
CA LYS A 165 -12.01 -6.72 -17.00
C LYS A 165 -12.47 -7.28 -15.66
N ALA A 166 -11.59 -7.27 -14.63
CA ALA A 166 -11.95 -7.71 -13.29
C ALA A 166 -13.06 -6.83 -12.69
N LEU A 167 -12.91 -5.49 -12.76
CA LEU A 167 -13.94 -4.56 -12.31
C LEU A 167 -15.27 -4.78 -13.02
N LYS A 168 -15.26 -4.92 -14.35
CA LYS A 168 -16.50 -5.17 -15.13
C LYS A 168 -17.17 -6.51 -14.80
N ARG A 169 -16.47 -7.47 -14.21
CA ARG A 169 -17.06 -8.72 -13.66
C ARG A 169 -17.56 -8.57 -12.22
N GLY A 170 -17.48 -7.37 -11.63
CA GLY A 170 -17.87 -7.14 -10.24
C GLY A 170 -16.80 -7.61 -9.24
N GLU A 171 -15.54 -7.82 -9.67
CA GLU A 171 -14.45 -8.26 -8.82
C GLU A 171 -13.70 -7.08 -8.20
N ALA A 172 -12.82 -7.38 -7.23
CA ALA A 172 -11.93 -6.38 -6.64
C ALA A 172 -10.63 -6.22 -7.43
N VAL A 173 -10.08 -5.01 -7.43
CA VAL A 173 -8.69 -4.77 -7.85
C VAL A 173 -7.91 -4.14 -6.71
N GLY A 174 -6.67 -4.63 -6.49
CA GLY A 174 -5.74 -4.13 -5.46
C GLY A 174 -4.62 -3.31 -6.08
N ILE A 175 -4.38 -2.11 -5.57
CA ILE A 175 -3.34 -1.20 -6.07
C ILE A 175 -2.63 -0.53 -4.89
N LEU A 176 -1.29 -0.47 -4.95
CA LEU A 176 -0.48 0.31 -4.01
C LEU A 176 -0.27 1.72 -4.60
N PRO A 177 -0.91 2.77 -4.03
CA PRO A 177 -0.98 4.08 -4.68
C PRO A 177 0.21 5.00 -4.40
N ASP A 178 1.04 4.67 -3.41
CA ASP A 178 2.01 5.53 -2.77
C ASP A 178 3.44 5.47 -3.35
N GLN A 179 3.65 4.73 -4.44
CA GLN A 179 4.92 4.75 -5.18
C GLN A 179 4.84 5.65 -6.41
N VAL A 180 5.98 6.23 -6.76
CA VAL A 180 6.11 7.17 -7.89
C VAL A 180 6.01 6.41 -9.21
N PRO A 181 5.02 6.73 -10.08
CA PRO A 181 4.86 6.10 -11.38
C PRO A 181 5.92 6.57 -12.38
N SER A 182 5.92 5.98 -13.58
CA SER A 182 6.73 6.47 -14.69
C SER A 182 6.23 7.82 -15.19
N ALA A 183 7.07 8.58 -15.89
CA ALA A 183 6.64 9.81 -16.55
C ALA A 183 5.47 9.54 -17.51
N GLY A 184 4.47 10.42 -17.49
CA GLY A 184 3.23 10.28 -18.26
C GLY A 184 2.13 9.45 -17.56
N ASP A 185 2.45 8.69 -16.52
CA ASP A 185 1.49 7.87 -15.75
C ASP A 185 1.08 8.52 -14.41
N GLY A 186 1.48 9.75 -14.16
CA GLY A 186 1.23 10.45 -12.91
C GLY A 186 0.86 11.91 -13.09
N ALA A 187 0.36 12.50 -12.01
CA ALA A 187 0.12 13.93 -11.83
C ALA A 187 0.78 14.40 -10.53
N TRP A 188 1.14 15.67 -10.47
CA TRP A 188 1.65 16.27 -9.25
C TRP A 188 0.49 16.58 -8.30
N ALA A 189 0.59 16.09 -7.07
CA ALA A 189 -0.37 16.36 -6.02
C ALA A 189 0.36 16.49 -4.68
N PRO A 190 -0.19 17.23 -3.70
CA PRO A 190 0.41 17.36 -2.39
C PRO A 190 0.47 15.99 -1.67
N PHE A 191 1.57 15.77 -0.96
CA PHE A 191 1.75 14.68 0.00
C PHE A 191 2.55 15.21 1.18
N PHE A 192 1.95 15.28 2.35
CA PHE A 192 2.47 16.01 3.52
C PHE A 192 2.97 17.41 3.15
N GLY A 193 2.17 18.16 2.38
CA GLY A 193 2.47 19.52 2.00
C GLY A 193 3.53 19.72 0.90
N LYS A 194 4.21 18.66 0.43
CA LYS A 194 5.16 18.71 -0.69
C LYS A 194 4.57 18.14 -1.97
N PRO A 195 4.95 18.67 -3.16
CA PRO A 195 4.54 18.08 -4.42
C PRO A 195 5.13 16.68 -4.56
N ALA A 196 4.28 15.71 -4.82
CA ALA A 196 4.66 14.32 -5.06
C ALA A 196 4.01 13.82 -6.35
N TYR A 197 4.80 13.26 -7.25
CA TYR A 197 4.29 12.68 -8.49
C TYR A 197 3.53 11.40 -8.17
N SER A 198 2.21 11.44 -8.36
CA SER A 198 1.26 10.41 -7.89
C SER A 198 0.55 9.75 -9.07
N MET A 199 0.31 8.43 -8.99
CA MET A 199 -0.25 7.67 -10.10
C MET A 199 -1.68 8.10 -10.44
N THR A 200 -1.99 8.16 -11.75
CA THR A 200 -3.31 8.49 -12.27
C THR A 200 -4.15 7.27 -12.65
N LEU A 201 -3.57 6.07 -12.57
CA LEU A 201 -4.25 4.83 -12.97
C LEU A 201 -5.55 4.61 -12.19
N VAL A 202 -5.57 4.89 -10.89
CA VAL A 202 -6.76 4.73 -10.04
C VAL A 202 -7.91 5.62 -10.53
N HIS A 203 -7.63 6.89 -10.81
CA HIS A 203 -8.59 7.81 -11.38
C HIS A 203 -9.14 7.30 -12.74
N ARG A 204 -8.26 6.84 -13.64
CA ARG A 204 -8.68 6.28 -14.94
C ARG A 204 -9.57 5.06 -14.79
N LEU A 205 -9.25 4.14 -13.88
CA LEU A 205 -10.07 2.95 -13.61
C LEU A 205 -11.44 3.35 -13.05
N HIS A 206 -11.48 4.25 -12.07
CA HIS A 206 -12.71 4.79 -11.50
C HIS A 206 -13.60 5.44 -12.57
N ARG A 207 -13.04 6.31 -13.41
CA ARG A 207 -13.79 6.97 -14.50
C ARG A 207 -14.33 5.99 -15.54
N LEU A 208 -13.63 4.89 -15.81
CA LEU A 208 -14.05 3.88 -16.80
C LEU A 208 -15.09 2.91 -16.27
N THR A 209 -15.19 2.71 -14.95
CA THR A 209 -15.99 1.63 -14.38
C THR A 209 -17.01 2.09 -13.35
N ASN A 210 -16.89 3.31 -12.85
CA ASN A 210 -17.62 3.84 -11.69
C ASN A 210 -17.45 2.98 -10.41
N ALA A 211 -16.42 2.11 -10.36
CA ALA A 211 -16.13 1.31 -9.18
C ALA A 211 -15.73 2.22 -8.02
N PRO A 212 -16.30 2.06 -6.82
CA PRO A 212 -15.93 2.85 -5.65
C PRO A 212 -14.47 2.58 -5.25
N VAL A 213 -13.84 3.61 -4.67
CA VAL A 213 -12.45 3.56 -4.23
C VAL A 213 -12.40 3.51 -2.71
N VAL A 214 -11.77 2.49 -2.18
CA VAL A 214 -11.54 2.32 -0.73
C VAL A 214 -10.05 2.26 -0.45
N MET A 215 -9.65 2.82 0.68
CA MET A 215 -8.32 2.68 1.27
C MET A 215 -8.39 1.61 2.35
N MET A 216 -7.49 0.62 2.30
CA MET A 216 -7.38 -0.43 3.31
C MET A 216 -5.93 -0.60 3.72
N PHE A 217 -5.67 -0.85 4.99
CA PHE A 217 -4.36 -1.30 5.45
C PHE A 217 -4.50 -2.28 6.62
N ALA A 218 -3.46 -3.08 6.82
CA ALA A 218 -3.37 -4.04 7.91
C ALA A 218 -2.30 -3.58 8.90
N GLU A 219 -2.74 -3.05 10.03
CA GLU A 219 -1.88 -2.68 11.15
C GLU A 219 -1.24 -3.92 11.76
N ARG A 220 0.08 -3.91 11.92
CA ARG A 220 0.81 -4.98 12.58
C ARG A 220 0.72 -4.83 14.09
N LEU A 221 0.19 -5.84 14.78
CA LEU A 221 0.12 -5.87 16.23
C LEU A 221 1.48 -6.22 16.85
N PRO A 222 1.74 -5.71 18.07
CA PRO A 222 2.99 -6.00 18.78
C PRO A 222 3.22 -7.50 19.00
N LYS A 223 4.49 -7.89 19.12
CA LYS A 223 4.91 -9.26 19.49
C LYS A 223 4.35 -10.36 18.59
N GLY A 224 4.04 -10.06 17.33
CA GLY A 224 3.50 -11.06 16.40
C GLY A 224 2.09 -11.56 16.76
N ALA A 225 1.29 -10.72 17.41
CA ALA A 225 -0.09 -11.05 17.80
C ALA A 225 -1.08 -11.03 16.62
N GLY A 226 -0.60 -10.70 15.43
CA GLY A 226 -1.44 -10.67 14.21
C GLY A 226 -1.61 -9.25 13.67
N TYR A 227 -2.74 -9.02 13.01
CA TYR A 227 -3.03 -7.80 12.26
C TYR A 227 -4.45 -7.33 12.51
N VAL A 228 -4.63 -6.00 12.51
CA VAL A 228 -5.96 -5.35 12.51
C VAL A 228 -6.16 -4.70 11.15
N GLY A 229 -7.30 -4.97 10.52
CA GLY A 229 -7.69 -4.36 9.25
C GLY A 229 -8.42 -3.05 9.47
N HIS A 230 -8.02 -2.04 8.74
CA HIS A 230 -8.66 -0.72 8.71
C HIS A 230 -9.16 -0.44 7.29
N MET A 231 -10.32 0.22 7.17
CA MET A 231 -10.90 0.59 5.89
C MET A 231 -11.55 1.98 5.97
N ARG A 232 -11.44 2.73 4.88
CA ARG A 232 -12.14 4.00 4.67
C ARG A 232 -12.49 4.23 3.20
N LEU A 233 -13.53 4.98 2.92
CA LEU A 233 -13.84 5.44 1.57
C LEU A 233 -12.89 6.58 1.17
N VAL A 234 -12.46 6.60 -0.11
CA VAL A 234 -11.64 7.67 -0.67
C VAL A 234 -12.55 8.65 -1.41
N GLY A 235 -12.31 9.95 -1.23
CA GLY A 235 -13.17 10.98 -1.81
C GLY A 235 -14.57 11.01 -1.17
N CYS A 236 -15.56 11.47 -1.90
CA CYS A 236 -16.94 11.53 -1.42
C CYS A 236 -17.63 10.17 -1.59
N GLY A 237 -17.75 9.40 -0.52
CA GLY A 237 -18.43 8.10 -0.58
C GLY A 237 -17.77 7.06 -1.51
N GLY A 238 -16.46 7.15 -1.76
CA GLY A 238 -15.75 6.28 -2.71
C GLY A 238 -15.66 6.84 -4.12
N VAL A 239 -16.17 8.07 -4.35
CA VAL A 239 -16.14 8.76 -5.66
C VAL A 239 -14.99 9.76 -5.68
N LEU A 240 -14.11 9.61 -6.65
CA LEU A 240 -13.00 10.55 -6.87
C LEU A 240 -13.46 11.79 -7.63
N ALA A 241 -12.74 12.90 -7.41
CA ALA A 241 -12.90 14.13 -8.18
C ALA A 241 -12.74 13.88 -9.69
N ALA A 242 -13.39 14.71 -10.51
CA ALA A 242 -13.33 14.59 -11.96
C ALA A 242 -11.93 14.93 -12.51
N GLU A 243 -11.30 15.97 -11.93
CA GLU A 243 -9.97 16.41 -12.31
C GLU A 243 -8.90 15.49 -11.74
N VAL A 244 -7.90 15.16 -12.56
CA VAL A 244 -6.90 14.13 -12.24
C VAL A 244 -6.00 14.52 -11.06
N GLU A 245 -5.62 15.81 -10.97
CA GLU A 245 -4.80 16.35 -9.88
C GLU A 245 -5.57 16.32 -8.56
N ALA A 246 -6.84 16.71 -8.58
CA ALA A 246 -7.71 16.69 -7.42
C ALA A 246 -7.96 15.23 -6.93
N ALA A 247 -8.16 14.29 -7.85
CA ALA A 247 -8.30 12.88 -7.52
C ALA A 247 -7.00 12.31 -6.92
N ALA A 248 -5.83 12.69 -7.47
CA ALA A 248 -4.54 12.30 -6.91
C ALA A 248 -4.32 12.89 -5.51
N ALA A 249 -4.74 14.14 -5.27
CA ALA A 249 -4.70 14.77 -3.96
C ALA A 249 -5.62 14.05 -2.95
N GLN A 250 -6.83 13.66 -3.35
CA GLN A 250 -7.72 12.87 -2.50
C GLN A 250 -7.11 11.52 -2.11
N ILE A 251 -6.47 10.83 -3.05
CA ILE A 251 -5.78 9.55 -2.79
C ILE A 251 -4.61 9.76 -1.83
N ASN A 252 -3.75 10.78 -2.08
CA ASN A 252 -2.64 11.08 -1.20
C ASN A 252 -3.11 11.40 0.22
N ARG A 253 -4.18 12.22 0.36
CA ARG A 253 -4.77 12.53 1.65
C ARG A 253 -5.26 11.26 2.39
N ALA A 254 -5.93 10.34 1.70
CA ALA A 254 -6.36 9.09 2.30
C ALA A 254 -5.17 8.22 2.75
N VAL A 255 -4.03 8.28 2.04
CA VAL A 255 -2.77 7.65 2.48
C VAL A 255 -2.23 8.34 3.73
N GLU A 256 -2.17 9.68 3.77
CA GLU A 256 -1.71 10.46 4.93
C GLU A 256 -2.54 10.15 6.19
N GLU A 257 -3.85 10.16 6.05
CA GLU A 257 -4.79 9.84 7.14
C GLU A 257 -4.63 8.39 7.64
N SER A 258 -4.33 7.45 6.74
CA SER A 258 -4.02 6.07 7.13
C SER A 258 -2.69 5.98 7.86
N ILE A 259 -1.67 6.71 7.40
CA ILE A 259 -0.36 6.79 8.06
C ILE A 259 -0.49 7.40 9.46
N ALA A 260 -1.34 8.42 9.64
CA ALA A 260 -1.54 9.07 10.93
C ALA A 260 -2.01 8.11 12.03
N MET A 261 -2.72 7.03 11.68
CA MET A 261 -3.14 6.00 12.65
C MET A 261 -1.96 5.18 13.18
N VAL A 262 -0.97 4.86 12.34
CA VAL A 262 0.19 4.02 12.69
C VAL A 262 1.48 4.51 12.03
N PRO A 263 1.94 5.73 12.33
CA PRO A 263 2.96 6.43 11.57
C PRO A 263 4.31 5.71 11.53
N THR A 264 4.65 4.93 12.54
CA THR A 264 5.88 4.13 12.59
C THR A 264 5.86 2.91 11.66
N GLN A 265 4.72 2.53 11.09
CA GLN A 265 4.61 1.36 10.22
C GLN A 265 4.64 1.68 8.72
N TYR A 266 4.78 2.95 8.33
CA TYR A 266 4.89 3.35 6.93
C TYR A 266 6.31 3.17 6.38
N LEU A 267 6.43 2.91 5.08
CA LEU A 267 7.72 2.69 4.39
C LEU A 267 8.45 4.03 4.11
N TRP A 268 8.87 4.74 5.15
CA TRP A 268 9.53 6.06 5.05
C TRP A 268 10.83 6.07 4.25
N GLY A 269 11.52 4.95 4.14
CA GLY A 269 12.78 4.84 3.38
C GLY A 269 12.61 4.92 1.85
N TYR A 270 11.37 4.92 1.32
CA TYR A 270 11.09 5.07 -0.11
C TYR A 270 11.27 6.53 -0.55
N ASN A 271 11.82 6.75 -1.76
CA ASN A 271 11.98 8.09 -2.35
C ASN A 271 10.67 8.59 -2.97
N ARG A 272 9.72 9.01 -2.11
CA ARG A 272 8.37 9.44 -2.53
C ARG A 272 8.34 10.73 -3.33
N TYR A 273 9.32 11.61 -3.11
CA TYR A 273 9.38 12.94 -3.73
C TYR A 273 10.32 13.02 -4.94
N LYS A 274 10.72 11.87 -5.50
CA LYS A 274 11.55 11.89 -6.71
C LYS A 274 10.73 12.36 -7.91
N GLN A 275 11.35 13.18 -8.77
CA GLN A 275 10.85 13.48 -10.10
C GLN A 275 11.28 12.36 -11.06
N PRO A 276 10.37 11.68 -11.75
CA PRO A 276 10.73 10.72 -12.79
C PRO A 276 11.37 11.44 -13.97
N THR A 277 12.35 10.80 -14.60
CA THR A 277 12.96 11.33 -15.83
C THR A 277 11.88 11.50 -16.92
N GLY A 278 11.76 12.71 -17.46
CA GLY A 278 10.74 13.06 -18.45
C GLY A 278 9.39 13.53 -17.87
N ALA A 279 9.22 13.53 -16.56
CA ALA A 279 8.05 14.18 -15.95
C ALA A 279 8.23 15.70 -15.93
N PRO A 280 7.13 16.49 -16.04
CA PRO A 280 7.20 17.94 -15.90
C PRO A 280 7.75 18.33 -14.51
N PRO A 281 8.33 19.53 -14.35
CA PRO A 281 8.79 19.98 -13.04
C PRO A 281 7.63 20.05 -12.05
N PRO A 282 7.90 19.89 -10.74
CA PRO A 282 6.86 20.01 -9.72
C PRO A 282 6.30 21.44 -9.73
N PRO A 283 4.98 21.61 -9.56
CA PRO A 283 4.37 22.92 -9.42
C PRO A 283 4.77 23.55 -8.07
N ASP A 284 4.74 24.87 -8.03
CA ASP A 284 4.83 25.59 -6.77
C ASP A 284 3.48 25.48 -6.04
N LEU A 285 3.45 24.77 -4.93
CA LEU A 285 2.24 24.57 -4.10
C LEU A 285 1.97 25.75 -3.13
N THR A 286 2.88 26.73 -3.02
CA THR A 286 2.70 27.88 -2.11
C THR A 286 1.53 28.77 -2.52
N SER A 287 1.09 28.68 -3.77
CA SER A 287 -0.03 29.44 -4.34
C SER A 287 -1.40 28.72 -4.29
N GLN A 288 -1.46 27.46 -3.85
CA GLN A 288 -2.73 26.73 -3.73
C GLN A 288 -3.31 26.89 -2.31
N PRO A 289 -4.61 27.20 -2.16
CA PRO A 289 -5.23 27.26 -0.84
C PRO A 289 -5.14 25.87 -0.18
N GLN A 290 -4.47 25.79 0.96
CA GLN A 290 -4.49 24.60 1.79
C GLN A 290 -5.94 24.35 2.20
N ALA A 291 -6.52 23.22 1.81
CA ALA A 291 -7.79 22.79 2.35
C ALA A 291 -7.63 22.62 3.87
N ALA A 292 -8.41 23.40 4.62
CA ALA A 292 -8.41 23.37 6.08
C ALA A 292 -8.59 21.93 6.60
N PRO A 293 -7.95 21.55 7.72
CA PRO A 293 -8.23 20.28 8.39
C PRO A 293 -9.72 20.26 8.73
N GLN A 294 -10.45 19.32 8.16
CA GLN A 294 -11.80 19.05 8.65
C GLN A 294 -11.65 18.39 10.01
N ASP A 295 -12.24 19.01 11.02
CA ASP A 295 -12.31 18.52 12.38
C ASP A 295 -12.76 17.06 12.36
N ILE A 296 -11.96 16.19 12.99
CA ILE A 296 -12.28 14.80 13.26
C ILE A 296 -13.39 14.85 14.31
N ILE A 297 -14.64 14.74 13.88
CA ILE A 297 -15.74 14.45 14.79
C ILE A 297 -15.52 13.04 15.34
N GLN A 298 -15.41 12.97 16.65
CA GLN A 298 -15.23 11.79 17.49
C GLN A 298 -16.28 10.69 17.23
#